data_770d2231f51acb9f3fec7502269618e4
#
_entry.id   770d2231f51acb9f3fec7502269618e4
#
_cell.length_a   1.000
_cell.length_b   1.000
_cell.length_c   1.000
_cell.angle_alpha   90.00
_cell.angle_beta   90.00
_cell.angle_gamma   90.00
#
_symmetry.space_group_name_H-M   'P 1'
#
loop_
_entity.id
_entity.type
_entity.pdbx_description
1 polymer ?
#
loop_
_entity_poly.entity_id
_entity_poly.type
_entity_poly.pdbx_seq_one_letter_code
_entity_poly.pdbx_strand_id
1 'polypeptide(L)'
;MAIKISGTAVIDDSGNMNAGIGTFTELDVPITPVTFNPSDGATDVDLSANIVIAFNQLVFKGSGNITLRDGSASGTIIETIGVTSTSVTISGAQVTIDPTSALPVSTDVYVVVDAGAFTGLSANEIINTYNFTTLDLSPGVPYEGGYLICQASGVRWVVSPSSAEVSRDWYARNDANTRAQQVSGCTGWFVPTCGQLQNPGYTCRAFWDSYSSYRYWSSTEDSSSNAWLVRFYSDGSANNTTKTGTECIRAFRCVTY
;
A
#
# COMPACT_ATOMS: atom_id res chain seq x y z
N MET A 1 10.25 -23.99 -41.94
CA MET A 1 9.06 -23.14 -41.59
C MET A 1 9.15 -21.89 -42.43
N ALA A 2 8.17 -21.67 -43.31
CA ALA A 2 8.19 -20.51 -44.21
C ALA A 2 7.69 -19.26 -43.44
N ILE A 3 8.38 -18.13 -43.59
CA ILE A 3 7.96 -16.83 -43.11
C ILE A 3 7.05 -16.22 -44.19
N LYS A 4 5.82 -15.86 -43.79
CA LYS A 4 4.82 -15.27 -44.68
C LYS A 4 4.48 -13.84 -44.26
N ILE A 5 4.41 -12.94 -45.19
CA ILE A 5 3.90 -11.58 -45.02
C ILE A 5 2.72 -11.40 -45.98
N SER A 6 1.58 -10.96 -45.48
CA SER A 6 0.33 -10.82 -46.23
C SER A 6 -0.07 -12.04 -47.08
N GLY A 7 0.17 -13.26 -46.53
CA GLY A 7 -0.14 -14.51 -47.22
C GLY A 7 0.87 -14.99 -48.26
N THR A 8 1.89 -14.21 -48.59
CA THR A 8 2.93 -14.55 -49.55
C THR A 8 4.18 -15.03 -48.79
N ALA A 9 4.73 -16.18 -49.20
CA ALA A 9 5.99 -16.68 -48.61
C ALA A 9 7.14 -15.76 -49.04
N VAL A 10 7.85 -15.18 -48.10
CA VAL A 10 9.02 -14.33 -48.28
C VAL A 10 10.31 -15.14 -48.17
N ILE A 11 10.29 -16.16 -47.34
CA ILE A 11 11.36 -17.15 -47.22
C ILE A 11 10.69 -18.51 -47.36
N ASP A 12 11.10 -19.31 -48.31
CA ASP A 12 10.59 -20.66 -48.51
C ASP A 12 11.14 -21.64 -47.45
N ASP A 13 10.59 -22.88 -47.44
CA ASP A 13 11.02 -23.91 -46.48
C ASP A 13 12.48 -24.38 -46.69
N SER A 14 13.11 -23.93 -47.77
CA SER A 14 14.53 -24.18 -48.07
C SER A 14 15.44 -23.00 -47.71
N GLY A 15 14.86 -21.93 -47.14
CA GLY A 15 15.63 -20.76 -46.70
C GLY A 15 15.93 -19.73 -47.80
N ASN A 16 15.33 -19.88 -48.99
CA ASN A 16 15.55 -18.94 -50.09
C ASN A 16 14.61 -17.73 -49.96
N MET A 17 15.18 -16.53 -50.13
CA MET A 17 14.39 -15.29 -50.26
C MET A 17 13.81 -15.19 -51.66
N ASN A 18 12.50 -15.20 -51.78
CA ASN A 18 11.81 -14.93 -53.03
C ASN A 18 11.70 -13.40 -53.20
N ALA A 19 12.68 -12.82 -53.92
CA ALA A 19 12.77 -11.39 -54.13
C ALA A 19 11.76 -10.88 -55.15
N GLY A 20 10.50 -10.84 -54.75
CA GLY A 20 9.59 -9.81 -55.22
C GLY A 20 9.84 -8.58 -54.39
N ILE A 21 9.98 -7.39 -55.01
CA ILE A 21 10.09 -6.11 -54.32
C ILE A 21 8.77 -5.89 -53.55
N GLY A 22 8.59 -6.57 -52.43
CA GLY A 22 7.56 -6.31 -51.44
C GLY A 22 8.18 -5.35 -50.45
N THR A 23 7.61 -4.18 -50.29
CA THR A 23 7.82 -3.36 -49.09
C THR A 23 7.66 -4.27 -47.90
N PHE A 24 8.72 -4.44 -47.09
CA PHE A 24 8.60 -5.02 -45.76
C PHE A 24 7.64 -4.11 -45.00
N THR A 25 6.38 -4.50 -44.93
CA THR A 25 5.52 -3.99 -43.89
C THR A 25 6.02 -4.64 -42.63
N GLU A 26 6.38 -3.85 -41.68
CA GLU A 26 6.80 -4.25 -40.33
C GLU A 26 5.89 -5.39 -39.84
N LEU A 27 6.51 -6.42 -39.26
CA LEU A 27 5.73 -7.49 -38.65
C LEU A 27 4.86 -6.82 -37.58
N ASP A 28 3.56 -6.75 -37.82
CA ASP A 28 2.61 -6.13 -36.87
C ASP A 28 2.46 -7.09 -35.67
N VAL A 29 3.45 -6.99 -34.78
CA VAL A 29 3.40 -7.69 -33.49
C VAL A 29 2.56 -6.84 -32.57
N PRO A 30 1.42 -7.35 -32.08
CA PRO A 30 0.58 -6.59 -31.16
C PRO A 30 1.38 -6.11 -29.95
N ILE A 31 1.16 -4.86 -29.56
CA ILE A 31 1.69 -4.33 -28.31
C ILE A 31 0.85 -4.90 -27.17
N THR A 32 1.49 -5.69 -26.31
CA THR A 32 0.83 -6.31 -25.16
C THR A 32 1.56 -5.99 -23.87
N PRO A 33 0.83 -5.76 -22.75
CA PRO A 33 1.45 -5.62 -21.43
C PRO A 33 2.07 -6.95 -21.00
N VAL A 34 3.22 -6.86 -20.34
CA VAL A 34 3.99 -8.03 -19.86
C VAL A 34 4.03 -8.06 -18.34
N THR A 35 4.24 -6.90 -17.71
CA THR A 35 4.28 -6.79 -16.26
C THR A 35 3.64 -5.49 -15.79
N PHE A 36 3.16 -5.56 -14.55
CA PHE A 36 2.54 -4.44 -13.84
C PHE A 36 3.24 -4.23 -12.49
N ASN A 37 3.33 -2.96 -12.08
CA ASN A 37 3.68 -2.58 -10.72
C ASN A 37 2.77 -1.41 -10.29
N PRO A 38 1.89 -1.58 -9.27
CA PRO A 38 1.69 -2.80 -8.48
C PRO A 38 1.37 -4.03 -9.35
N SER A 39 1.66 -5.24 -8.87
CA SER A 39 1.29 -6.45 -9.60
C SER A 39 -0.23 -6.58 -9.70
N ASP A 40 -0.71 -7.25 -10.74
CA ASP A 40 -2.15 -7.52 -10.89
C ASP A 40 -2.69 -8.30 -9.68
N GLY A 41 -3.79 -7.82 -9.10
CA GLY A 41 -4.38 -8.36 -7.87
C GLY A 41 -3.59 -8.04 -6.59
N ALA A 42 -2.60 -7.14 -6.61
CA ALA A 42 -1.86 -6.75 -5.41
C ALA A 42 -2.79 -6.14 -4.36
N THR A 43 -2.50 -6.38 -3.09
CA THR A 43 -3.18 -5.78 -1.94
C THR A 43 -2.25 -4.87 -1.16
N ASP A 44 -2.80 -4.06 -0.28
CA ASP A 44 -2.06 -3.14 0.59
C ASP A 44 -1.14 -2.17 -0.17
N VAL A 45 -1.57 -1.75 -1.35
CA VAL A 45 -0.84 -0.81 -2.19
C VAL A 45 -0.88 0.58 -1.58
N ASP A 46 0.29 1.24 -1.51
CA ASP A 46 0.41 2.60 -0.99
C ASP A 46 -0.46 3.58 -1.79
N LEU A 47 -1.07 4.54 -1.09
CA LEU A 47 -1.98 5.52 -1.70
C LEU A 47 -1.26 6.49 -2.65
N SER A 48 0.04 6.61 -2.55
CA SER A 48 0.91 7.43 -3.41
C SER A 48 1.65 6.62 -4.47
N ALA A 49 1.28 5.34 -4.66
CA ALA A 49 1.99 4.47 -5.59
C ALA A 49 1.82 4.93 -7.04
N ASN A 50 2.93 4.97 -7.78
CA ASN A 50 2.91 5.05 -9.23
C ASN A 50 2.48 3.72 -9.84
N ILE A 51 1.79 3.80 -10.97
CA ILE A 51 1.40 2.62 -11.74
C ILE A 51 2.37 2.47 -12.90
N VAL A 52 3.04 1.33 -12.98
CA VAL A 52 4.03 1.05 -14.04
C VAL A 52 3.57 -0.14 -14.86
N ILE A 53 3.55 0.03 -16.17
CA ILE A 53 3.18 -1.02 -17.13
C ILE A 53 4.35 -1.23 -18.07
N ALA A 54 4.89 -2.44 -18.13
CA ALA A 54 5.89 -2.80 -19.12
C ALA A 54 5.23 -3.59 -20.27
N PHE A 55 5.59 -3.25 -21.48
CA PHE A 55 5.11 -3.86 -22.71
C PHE A 55 6.17 -4.75 -23.35
N ASN A 56 5.75 -5.60 -24.29
CA ASN A 56 6.63 -6.50 -25.04
C ASN A 56 7.53 -5.77 -26.05
N GLN A 57 7.27 -4.50 -26.34
CA GLN A 57 8.02 -3.67 -27.30
C GLN A 57 7.92 -2.18 -26.96
N LEU A 58 8.65 -1.33 -27.67
CA LEU A 58 8.64 0.11 -27.51
C LEU A 58 7.23 0.67 -27.70
N VAL A 59 6.83 1.59 -26.84
CA VAL A 59 5.55 2.31 -26.91
C VAL A 59 5.79 3.81 -27.01
N PHE A 60 4.84 4.51 -27.60
CA PHE A 60 4.83 5.97 -27.69
C PHE A 60 3.44 6.49 -27.29
N LYS A 61 3.38 7.71 -26.80
CA LYS A 61 2.12 8.36 -26.50
C LYS A 61 1.30 8.54 -27.78
N GLY A 62 0.08 8.01 -27.75
CA GLY A 62 -0.91 8.23 -28.79
C GLY A 62 -1.94 9.28 -28.37
N SER A 63 -3.22 8.93 -28.42
CA SER A 63 -4.33 9.80 -28.02
C SER A 63 -5.34 9.02 -27.18
N GLY A 64 -5.92 9.68 -26.17
CA GLY A 64 -6.89 9.07 -25.26
C GLY A 64 -6.47 9.25 -23.81
N ASN A 65 -7.08 8.45 -22.94
CA ASN A 65 -6.94 8.57 -21.51
C ASN A 65 -6.57 7.23 -20.87
N ILE A 66 -6.02 7.33 -19.68
CA ILE A 66 -5.93 6.28 -18.69
C ILE A 66 -6.91 6.66 -17.58
N THR A 67 -7.85 5.78 -17.28
CA THR A 67 -8.90 6.04 -16.29
C THR A 67 -8.75 5.07 -15.13
N LEU A 68 -8.57 5.60 -13.92
CA LEU A 68 -8.59 4.82 -12.69
C LEU A 68 -10.04 4.73 -12.21
N ARG A 69 -10.51 3.53 -11.89
CA ARG A 69 -11.90 3.28 -11.51
C ARG A 69 -11.99 2.43 -10.25
N ASP A 70 -13.06 2.62 -9.50
CA ASP A 70 -13.35 1.89 -8.26
C ASP A 70 -14.19 0.64 -8.55
N GLY A 71 -13.76 -0.50 -8.01
CA GLY A 71 -14.49 -1.76 -7.93
C GLY A 71 -14.62 -2.54 -9.23
N SER A 72 -14.49 -1.91 -10.40
CA SER A 72 -14.51 -2.58 -11.69
C SER A 72 -14.07 -1.67 -12.84
N ALA A 73 -13.79 -2.24 -14.01
CA ALA A 73 -13.47 -1.49 -15.23
C ALA A 73 -14.59 -0.53 -15.70
N SER A 74 -15.81 -0.72 -15.22
CA SER A 74 -16.96 0.17 -15.45
C SER A 74 -17.42 0.91 -14.20
N GLY A 75 -16.65 0.82 -13.12
CA GLY A 75 -16.94 1.45 -11.83
C GLY A 75 -16.82 2.97 -11.82
N THR A 76 -17.01 3.56 -10.67
CA THR A 76 -16.91 5.01 -10.49
C THR A 76 -15.50 5.50 -10.85
N ILE A 77 -15.43 6.61 -11.56
CA ILE A 77 -14.13 7.21 -11.93
C ILE A 77 -13.47 7.81 -10.68
N ILE A 78 -12.26 7.36 -10.38
CA ILE A 78 -11.36 7.95 -9.38
C ILE A 78 -10.62 9.11 -10.02
N GLU A 79 -9.96 8.87 -11.16
CA GLU A 79 -9.20 9.86 -11.89
C GLU A 79 -9.17 9.54 -13.39
N THR A 80 -9.11 10.59 -14.23
CA THR A 80 -8.87 10.47 -15.67
C THR A 80 -7.61 11.23 -16.04
N ILE A 81 -6.62 10.52 -16.55
CA ILE A 81 -5.28 11.03 -16.89
C ILE A 81 -5.10 10.98 -18.38
N GLY A 82 -4.97 12.14 -19.02
CA GLY A 82 -4.66 12.21 -20.46
C GLY A 82 -3.29 11.59 -20.74
N VAL A 83 -3.18 10.71 -21.73
CA VAL A 83 -1.90 10.03 -22.05
C VAL A 83 -0.77 11.00 -22.38
N THR A 84 -1.10 12.19 -22.88
CA THR A 84 -0.14 13.25 -23.23
C THR A 84 0.28 14.12 -22.04
N SER A 85 -0.36 13.97 -20.88
CA SER A 85 -0.03 14.74 -19.67
C SER A 85 1.39 14.43 -19.15
N THR A 86 1.88 15.28 -18.24
CA THR A 86 3.15 15.07 -17.54
C THR A 86 3.10 13.93 -16.52
N SER A 87 1.91 13.57 -16.06
CA SER A 87 1.66 12.42 -15.17
C SER A 87 1.90 11.06 -15.86
N VAL A 88 2.06 11.04 -17.18
CA VAL A 88 2.42 9.84 -17.94
C VAL A 88 3.80 10.01 -18.52
N THR A 89 4.74 9.17 -18.14
CA THR A 89 6.10 9.14 -18.69
C THR A 89 6.38 7.80 -19.35
N ILE A 90 7.17 7.82 -20.43
CA ILE A 90 7.54 6.61 -21.18
C ILE A 90 9.06 6.53 -21.26
N SER A 91 9.59 5.34 -20.95
CA SER A 91 10.99 4.99 -21.12
C SER A 91 11.10 3.64 -21.83
N GLY A 92 11.33 3.67 -23.14
CA GLY A 92 11.38 2.46 -23.95
C GLY A 92 10.04 1.73 -24.01
N ALA A 93 9.98 0.53 -23.47
CA ALA A 93 8.78 -0.29 -23.37
C ALA A 93 8.01 -0.10 -22.04
N GLN A 94 8.44 0.82 -21.18
CA GLN A 94 7.83 1.04 -19.88
C GLN A 94 7.07 2.36 -19.83
N VAL A 95 5.84 2.29 -19.34
CA VAL A 95 4.97 3.45 -19.07
C VAL A 95 4.85 3.58 -17.57
N THR A 96 5.08 4.79 -17.05
CA THR A 96 4.82 5.15 -15.66
C THR A 96 3.71 6.18 -15.62
N ILE A 97 2.70 5.90 -14.83
CA ILE A 97 1.52 6.74 -14.57
C ILE A 97 1.62 7.20 -13.12
N ASP A 98 1.65 8.50 -12.91
CA ASP A 98 1.71 9.16 -11.61
C ASP A 98 0.35 9.83 -11.33
N PRO A 99 -0.52 9.23 -10.49
CA PRO A 99 -1.79 9.84 -10.14
C PRO A 99 -1.60 11.23 -9.54
N THR A 100 -2.45 12.18 -9.91
CA THR A 100 -2.30 13.58 -9.47
C THR A 100 -2.71 13.80 -8.02
N SER A 101 -3.43 12.85 -7.44
CA SER A 101 -3.85 12.81 -6.05
C SER A 101 -3.63 11.43 -5.46
N ALA A 102 -3.51 11.36 -4.14
CA ALA A 102 -3.46 10.08 -3.44
C ALA A 102 -4.70 9.24 -3.78
N LEU A 103 -4.49 7.94 -4.03
CA LEU A 103 -5.56 6.99 -4.28
C LEU A 103 -6.46 6.85 -3.04
N PRO A 104 -7.75 6.57 -3.21
CA PRO A 104 -8.65 6.33 -2.08
C PRO A 104 -8.21 5.10 -1.27
N VAL A 105 -8.49 5.09 0.02
CA VAL A 105 -8.21 3.94 0.92
C VAL A 105 -9.17 2.78 0.65
N SER A 106 -8.75 1.55 0.95
CA SER A 106 -9.59 0.33 0.87
C SER A 106 -10.31 0.19 -0.47
N THR A 107 -9.67 0.60 -1.56
CA THR A 107 -10.31 0.70 -2.88
C THR A 107 -9.68 -0.29 -3.85
N ASP A 108 -10.52 -1.04 -4.55
CA ASP A 108 -10.09 -1.90 -5.65
C ASP A 108 -9.98 -1.05 -6.92
N VAL A 109 -8.76 -0.65 -7.26
CA VAL A 109 -8.46 0.28 -8.35
C VAL A 109 -8.26 -0.49 -9.64
N TYR A 110 -9.17 -0.30 -10.58
CA TYR A 110 -9.06 -0.80 -11.96
C TYR A 110 -8.41 0.25 -12.86
N VAL A 111 -7.42 -0.16 -13.63
CA VAL A 111 -6.72 0.70 -14.60
C VAL A 111 -7.26 0.42 -15.99
N VAL A 112 -7.98 1.38 -16.55
CA VAL A 112 -8.58 1.30 -17.89
C VAL A 112 -7.81 2.20 -18.84
N VAL A 113 -7.33 1.66 -19.94
CA VAL A 113 -6.55 2.39 -20.95
C VAL A 113 -7.34 2.46 -22.24
N ASP A 114 -7.56 3.68 -22.77
CA ASP A 114 -8.29 3.85 -24.02
C ASP A 114 -7.53 3.22 -25.21
N ALA A 115 -8.28 2.72 -26.19
CA ALA A 115 -7.72 2.31 -27.46
C ALA A 115 -6.96 3.44 -28.12
N GLY A 116 -5.73 3.19 -28.56
CA GLY A 116 -4.85 4.20 -29.17
C GLY A 116 -4.18 5.15 -28.17
N ALA A 117 -4.35 4.96 -26.85
CA ALA A 117 -3.59 5.71 -25.86
C ALA A 117 -2.08 5.52 -26.02
N PHE A 118 -1.67 4.32 -26.38
CA PHE A 118 -0.31 4.02 -26.81
C PHE A 118 -0.32 3.52 -28.25
N THR A 119 0.68 3.91 -29.05
CA THR A 119 0.75 3.52 -30.46
C THR A 119 0.85 2.00 -30.60
N GLY A 120 0.01 1.43 -31.47
CA GLY A 120 -0.09 -0.01 -31.69
C GLY A 120 -0.98 -0.77 -30.71
N LEU A 121 -1.48 -0.14 -29.64
CA LEU A 121 -2.41 -0.74 -28.71
C LEU A 121 -3.82 -0.75 -29.31
N SER A 122 -4.38 -1.94 -29.56
CA SER A 122 -5.74 -2.10 -30.06
C SER A 122 -6.76 -2.15 -28.93
N ALA A 123 -8.07 -1.97 -29.28
CA ALA A 123 -9.15 -1.99 -28.29
C ALA A 123 -9.29 -3.34 -27.54
N ASN A 124 -8.81 -4.42 -28.13
CA ASN A 124 -8.88 -5.76 -27.51
C ASN A 124 -7.67 -6.07 -26.60
N GLU A 125 -6.64 -5.24 -26.63
CA GLU A 125 -5.43 -5.39 -25.82
C GLU A 125 -5.44 -4.45 -24.62
N ILE A 126 -6.58 -3.80 -24.38
CA ILE A 126 -6.75 -2.87 -23.30
C ILE A 126 -6.66 -3.59 -21.96
N ILE A 127 -5.92 -2.99 -21.07
CA ILE A 127 -5.69 -3.41 -19.70
C ILE A 127 -6.92 -3.05 -18.85
N ASN A 128 -8.06 -3.62 -19.15
CA ASN A 128 -9.29 -3.37 -18.37
C ASN A 128 -9.55 -4.44 -17.30
N THR A 129 -8.66 -5.41 -17.17
CA THR A 129 -8.69 -6.43 -16.10
C THR A 129 -7.65 -6.17 -15.02
N TYR A 130 -6.65 -5.33 -15.29
CA TYR A 130 -5.61 -5.00 -14.34
C TYR A 130 -6.18 -4.18 -13.18
N ASN A 131 -6.01 -4.69 -11.98
CA ASN A 131 -6.46 -4.06 -10.76
C ASN A 131 -5.49 -4.32 -9.60
N PHE A 132 -5.64 -3.53 -8.55
CA PHE A 132 -4.98 -3.72 -7.27
C PHE A 132 -5.83 -3.07 -6.17
N THR A 133 -5.71 -3.54 -4.94
CA THR A 133 -6.43 -2.97 -3.80
C THR A 133 -5.48 -2.09 -2.98
N THR A 134 -5.91 -0.87 -2.73
CA THR A 134 -5.15 0.09 -1.91
C THR A 134 -5.22 -0.26 -0.43
N LEU A 135 -4.26 0.27 0.32
CA LEU A 135 -4.08 0.07 1.74
C LEU A 135 -5.38 0.38 2.52
N ASP A 136 -5.80 -0.56 3.36
CA ASP A 136 -6.86 -0.33 4.32
C ASP A 136 -6.31 0.41 5.54
N LEU A 137 -6.89 1.56 5.83
CA LEU A 137 -6.53 2.40 6.97
C LEU A 137 -7.68 2.54 7.96
N SER A 138 -8.61 1.60 7.98
CA SER A 138 -9.66 1.55 8.99
C SER A 138 -9.05 1.24 10.37
N PRO A 139 -9.52 1.89 11.44
CA PRO A 139 -9.09 1.51 12.78
C PRO A 139 -9.39 0.05 13.10
N GLY A 140 -8.42 -0.65 13.70
CA GLY A 140 -8.50 -2.07 14.04
C GLY A 140 -7.84 -3.02 13.04
N VAL A 141 -7.40 -2.52 11.87
CA VAL A 141 -6.69 -3.36 10.89
C VAL A 141 -5.21 -3.54 11.27
N PRO A 142 -4.58 -4.66 10.86
CA PRO A 142 -3.14 -4.82 10.94
C PRO A 142 -2.45 -3.72 10.12
N TYR A 143 -1.49 -3.02 10.73
CA TYR A 143 -0.76 -1.95 10.10
C TYR A 143 0.62 -1.81 10.75
N GLU A 144 1.68 -1.74 9.92
CA GLU A 144 3.05 -1.46 10.39
C GLU A 144 3.49 -2.32 11.59
N GLY A 145 3.15 -3.61 11.55
CA GLY A 145 3.52 -4.59 12.57
C GLY A 145 2.70 -4.56 13.85
N GLY A 146 1.61 -3.81 13.88
CA GLY A 146 0.64 -3.75 14.97
C GLY A 146 -0.78 -3.57 14.44
N TYR A 147 -1.59 -2.82 15.17
CA TYR A 147 -2.97 -2.50 14.80
C TYR A 147 -3.15 -0.98 14.77
N LEU A 148 -3.67 -0.47 13.67
CA LEU A 148 -4.02 0.94 13.54
C LEU A 148 -5.19 1.25 14.47
N ILE A 149 -5.01 2.19 15.40
CA ILE A 149 -6.06 2.51 16.37
C ILE A 149 -6.68 3.88 16.17
N CYS A 150 -5.94 4.81 15.58
CA CYS A 150 -6.39 6.17 15.38
C CYS A 150 -5.56 6.88 14.32
N GLN A 151 -6.18 7.83 13.63
CA GLN A 151 -5.52 8.76 12.73
C GLN A 151 -5.92 10.19 13.09
N ALA A 152 -4.95 11.05 13.35
CA ALA A 152 -5.20 12.45 13.67
C ALA A 152 -3.97 13.30 13.34
N SER A 153 -4.21 14.50 12.79
CA SER A 153 -3.17 15.52 12.58
C SER A 153 -1.93 15.02 11.82
N GLY A 154 -2.12 14.22 10.76
CA GLY A 154 -1.02 13.68 9.97
C GLY A 154 -0.25 12.54 10.64
N VAL A 155 -0.81 11.94 11.70
CA VAL A 155 -0.21 10.83 12.45
C VAL A 155 -1.17 9.65 12.52
N ARG A 156 -0.68 8.46 12.19
CA ARG A 156 -1.32 7.17 12.44
C ARG A 156 -0.75 6.58 13.72
N TRP A 157 -1.64 6.26 14.65
CA TRP A 157 -1.29 5.63 15.91
C TRP A 157 -1.48 4.12 15.82
N VAL A 158 -0.43 3.38 16.14
CA VAL A 158 -0.40 1.92 16.06
C VAL A 158 -0.10 1.36 17.44
N VAL A 159 -0.89 0.40 17.89
CA VAL A 159 -0.62 -0.38 19.10
C VAL A 159 0.06 -1.69 18.73
N SER A 160 1.03 -2.12 19.51
CA SER A 160 1.68 -3.43 19.28
C SER A 160 0.68 -4.58 19.43
N PRO A 161 0.90 -5.75 18.80
CA PRO A 161 0.04 -6.93 18.98
C PRO A 161 -0.11 -7.32 20.46
N SER A 162 -1.23 -7.92 20.84
CA SER A 162 -1.48 -8.40 22.22
C SER A 162 -0.41 -9.41 22.67
N SER A 163 0.12 -10.18 21.75
CA SER A 163 1.24 -11.10 22.00
C SER A 163 2.54 -10.42 22.43
N ALA A 164 2.66 -9.12 22.22
CA ALA A 164 3.80 -8.30 22.67
C ALA A 164 3.55 -7.60 24.01
N GLU A 165 2.34 -7.71 24.58
CA GLU A 165 2.05 -7.16 25.90
C GLU A 165 2.91 -7.85 26.97
N VAL A 166 3.44 -7.06 27.88
CA VAL A 166 4.18 -7.57 29.06
C VAL A 166 3.55 -7.05 30.34
N SER A 167 3.68 -7.82 31.41
CA SER A 167 3.29 -7.42 32.75
C SER A 167 4.57 -7.33 33.61
N ARG A 168 4.98 -6.13 33.95
CA ARG A 168 6.27 -5.81 34.59
C ARG A 168 6.14 -4.62 35.53
N ASP A 169 7.18 -4.41 36.32
CA ASP A 169 7.36 -3.15 37.03
C ASP A 169 7.71 -2.00 36.05
N TRP A 170 7.59 -0.79 36.51
CA TRP A 170 7.82 0.39 35.65
C TRP A 170 9.25 0.52 35.13
N TYR A 171 10.23 0.00 35.86
CA TYR A 171 11.65 0.08 35.45
C TYR A 171 11.93 -0.79 34.22
N ALA A 172 11.22 -1.90 34.09
CA ALA A 172 11.33 -2.80 32.94
C ALA A 172 10.38 -2.43 31.77
N ARG A 173 9.79 -1.24 31.75
CA ARG A 173 8.80 -0.82 30.72
C ARG A 173 9.31 -0.95 29.28
N ASN A 174 10.62 -0.80 29.07
CA ASN A 174 11.20 -0.94 27.73
C ASN A 174 11.18 -2.38 27.19
N ASP A 175 10.88 -3.38 28.04
CA ASP A 175 10.69 -4.76 27.60
C ASP A 175 9.53 -4.86 26.60
N ALA A 176 8.49 -4.01 26.75
CA ALA A 176 7.37 -3.94 25.80
C ALA A 176 7.83 -3.50 24.41
N ASN A 177 8.76 -2.54 24.31
CA ASN A 177 9.31 -2.09 23.03
C ASN A 177 10.13 -3.20 22.37
N THR A 178 10.98 -3.86 23.12
CA THR A 178 11.79 -4.98 22.65
C THR A 178 10.89 -6.14 22.19
N ARG A 179 9.85 -6.46 22.96
CA ARG A 179 8.91 -7.51 22.61
C ARG A 179 8.12 -7.16 21.36
N ALA A 180 7.62 -5.93 21.26
CA ALA A 180 6.91 -5.46 20.06
C ALA A 180 7.79 -5.56 18.80
N GLN A 181 9.04 -5.14 18.89
CA GLN A 181 10.00 -5.27 17.79
C GLN A 181 10.24 -6.73 17.38
N GLN A 182 10.40 -7.63 18.35
CA GLN A 182 10.62 -9.05 18.08
C GLN A 182 9.41 -9.71 17.39
N VAL A 183 8.20 -9.37 17.81
CA VAL A 183 6.96 -9.94 17.25
C VAL A 183 6.64 -9.37 15.86
N SER A 184 6.82 -8.07 15.68
CA SER A 184 6.45 -7.40 14.43
C SER A 184 7.59 -7.29 13.42
N GLY A 185 8.84 -7.38 13.87
CA GLY A 185 10.01 -7.09 13.04
C GLY A 185 10.21 -5.60 12.72
N CYS A 186 9.36 -4.70 13.23
CA CYS A 186 9.40 -3.26 13.00
C CYS A 186 10.12 -2.52 14.12
N THR A 187 10.80 -1.42 13.80
CA THR A 187 11.44 -0.51 14.76
C THR A 187 10.53 0.67 15.11
N GLY A 188 10.94 1.51 16.06
CA GLY A 188 10.23 2.74 16.42
C GLY A 188 9.11 2.56 17.43
N TRP A 189 9.04 1.41 18.11
CA TRP A 189 8.13 1.18 19.23
C TRP A 189 8.57 1.94 20.47
N PHE A 190 7.59 2.50 21.18
CA PHE A 190 7.82 3.22 22.45
C PHE A 190 6.69 2.97 23.45
N VAL A 191 6.98 3.12 24.73
CA VAL A 191 5.93 3.12 25.76
C VAL A 191 5.27 4.50 25.76
N PRO A 192 3.93 4.59 25.57
CA PRO A 192 3.25 5.86 25.47
C PRO A 192 3.33 6.67 26.77
N THR A 193 3.32 8.00 26.64
CA THR A 193 3.11 8.89 27.80
C THR A 193 1.73 8.70 28.39
N CYS A 194 1.48 9.21 29.60
CA CYS A 194 0.16 9.13 30.24
C CYS A 194 -0.93 9.74 29.33
N GLY A 195 -0.70 10.91 28.75
CA GLY A 195 -1.62 11.55 27.81
C GLY A 195 -1.89 10.73 26.56
N GLN A 196 -0.86 10.17 25.95
CA GLN A 196 -0.99 9.32 24.76
C GLN A 196 -1.73 8.01 25.10
N LEU A 197 -1.52 7.46 26.28
CA LEU A 197 -2.20 6.25 26.73
C LEU A 197 -3.69 6.52 27.03
N GLN A 198 -4.05 7.74 27.49
CA GLN A 198 -5.44 8.16 27.63
C GLN A 198 -6.08 8.44 26.26
N ASN A 199 -5.39 9.20 25.41
CA ASN A 199 -5.85 9.55 24.07
C ASN A 199 -4.63 9.58 23.11
N PRO A 200 -4.55 8.67 22.10
CA PRO A 200 -5.62 7.80 21.63
C PRO A 200 -5.75 6.44 22.33
N GLY A 201 -4.84 6.04 23.20
CA GLY A 201 -4.77 4.69 23.75
C GLY A 201 -6.13 4.18 24.28
N TYR A 202 -6.61 4.74 25.36
CA TYR A 202 -7.88 4.33 25.98
C TYR A 202 -9.10 4.69 25.12
N THR A 203 -9.12 5.89 24.51
CA THR A 203 -10.26 6.36 23.69
C THR A 203 -10.49 5.47 22.46
N CYS A 204 -9.42 4.92 21.90
CA CYS A 204 -9.46 4.06 20.71
C CYS A 204 -9.27 2.56 21.04
N ARG A 205 -9.42 2.16 22.30
CA ARG A 205 -9.16 0.78 22.74
C ARG A 205 -10.05 -0.27 22.08
N ALA A 206 -11.21 0.13 21.56
CA ALA A 206 -12.09 -0.76 20.81
C ALA A 206 -11.44 -1.30 19.52
N PHE A 207 -10.39 -0.64 19.04
CA PHE A 207 -9.64 -1.00 17.84
C PHE A 207 -8.32 -1.74 18.13
N TRP A 208 -8.05 -2.06 19.39
CA TRP A 208 -6.95 -2.95 19.73
C TRP A 208 -7.35 -4.39 19.41
N ASP A 209 -6.41 -5.21 18.99
CA ASP A 209 -6.67 -6.65 18.76
C ASP A 209 -7.17 -7.36 20.04
N SER A 210 -6.68 -6.93 21.18
CA SER A 210 -7.10 -7.29 22.52
C SER A 210 -6.44 -6.34 23.50
N TYR A 211 -7.01 -6.14 24.66
CA TYR A 211 -6.37 -5.43 25.77
C TYR A 211 -6.73 -6.05 27.10
N SER A 212 -5.83 -5.92 28.08
CA SER A 212 -6.10 -6.29 29.44
C SER A 212 -7.06 -5.30 30.09
N SER A 213 -8.06 -5.80 30.80
CA SER A 213 -9.01 -4.95 31.54
C SER A 213 -8.44 -4.45 32.88
N TYR A 214 -7.12 -4.23 32.94
CA TYR A 214 -6.43 -3.76 34.14
C TYR A 214 -5.93 -2.33 33.95
N ARG A 215 -4.69 -2.11 34.34
CA ARG A 215 -4.00 -0.83 34.28
C ARG A 215 -2.77 -0.96 33.41
N TYR A 216 -2.48 0.11 32.68
CA TYR A 216 -1.31 0.16 31.82
C TYR A 216 -0.34 1.22 32.30
N TRP A 217 0.92 0.84 32.51
CA TRP A 217 2.00 1.80 32.73
C TRP A 217 2.18 2.74 31.55
N SER A 218 2.35 4.01 31.86
CA SER A 218 2.87 5.00 30.92
C SER A 218 4.38 5.20 31.11
N SER A 219 5.00 5.87 30.16
CA SER A 219 6.39 6.33 30.32
C SER A 219 6.53 7.58 31.21
N THR A 220 5.41 8.20 31.62
CA THR A 220 5.41 9.41 32.42
C THR A 220 5.72 9.11 33.87
N GLU A 221 6.79 9.71 34.38
CA GLU A 221 7.19 9.65 35.76
C GLU A 221 6.42 10.67 36.60
N ASP A 222 6.07 10.32 37.82
CA ASP A 222 5.44 11.24 38.81
C ASP A 222 6.48 11.73 39.82
N SER A 223 7.26 10.79 40.34
CA SER A 223 8.30 11.06 41.31
C SER A 223 9.43 10.03 41.23
N SER A 224 10.44 10.12 42.07
CA SER A 224 11.49 9.11 42.14
C SER A 224 10.98 7.71 42.42
N SER A 225 9.84 7.55 43.13
CA SER A 225 9.25 6.27 43.52
C SER A 225 7.95 5.93 42.79
N ASN A 226 7.27 6.91 42.18
CA ASN A 226 5.97 6.73 41.56
C ASN A 226 5.98 7.07 40.07
N ALA A 227 5.10 6.42 39.31
CA ALA A 227 4.84 6.70 37.91
C ALA A 227 3.33 6.66 37.58
N TRP A 228 2.97 7.29 36.48
CA TRP A 228 1.59 7.37 36.00
C TRP A 228 1.21 6.11 35.22
N LEU A 229 -0.03 5.69 35.44
CA LEU A 229 -0.72 4.64 34.70
C LEU A 229 -2.13 5.07 34.30
N VAL A 230 -2.75 4.34 33.39
CA VAL A 230 -4.14 4.56 32.96
C VAL A 230 -4.99 3.31 33.23
N ARG A 231 -6.20 3.52 33.74
CA ARG A 231 -7.15 2.45 34.10
C ARG A 231 -7.99 2.06 32.90
N PHE A 232 -7.74 0.91 32.30
CA PHE A 232 -8.53 0.39 31.19
C PHE A 232 -9.80 -0.36 31.63
N TYR A 233 -9.91 -0.75 32.89
CA TYR A 233 -11.07 -1.44 33.42
C TYR A 233 -12.25 -0.50 33.76
N SER A 234 -12.06 0.79 33.75
CA SER A 234 -13.08 1.75 34.18
C SER A 234 -13.28 2.89 33.15
N ASP A 235 -12.70 4.03 33.42
CA ASP A 235 -13.00 5.31 32.76
C ASP A 235 -11.83 5.91 31.99
N GLY A 236 -10.70 5.21 31.92
CA GLY A 236 -9.47 5.74 31.31
C GLY A 236 -8.80 6.83 32.14
N SER A 237 -9.17 6.96 33.41
CA SER A 237 -8.54 7.94 34.29
C SER A 237 -7.09 7.58 34.58
N ALA A 238 -6.26 8.62 34.66
CA ALA A 238 -4.88 8.47 35.10
C ALA A 238 -4.81 8.32 36.61
N ASN A 239 -3.87 7.52 37.07
CA ASN A 239 -3.51 7.38 38.49
C ASN A 239 -1.99 7.21 38.59
N ASN A 240 -1.44 7.46 39.76
CA ASN A 240 -0.05 7.13 40.03
C ASN A 240 0.06 6.01 41.08
N THR A 241 1.13 5.25 41.00
CA THR A 241 1.45 4.22 41.98
C THR A 241 2.95 3.97 42.02
N THR A 242 3.39 3.16 42.98
CA THR A 242 4.80 2.84 43.13
C THR A 242 5.34 2.08 41.92
N LYS A 243 6.53 2.46 41.45
CA LYS A 243 7.19 1.89 40.26
C LYS A 243 7.51 0.40 40.36
N THR A 244 7.49 -0.15 41.58
CA THR A 244 7.71 -1.58 41.85
C THR A 244 6.45 -2.44 41.67
N GLY A 245 5.29 -1.80 41.45
CA GLY A 245 4.05 -2.52 41.11
C GLY A 245 4.11 -3.18 39.75
N THR A 246 3.46 -4.33 39.60
CA THR A 246 3.37 -5.04 38.32
C THR A 246 2.09 -4.67 37.61
N GLU A 247 2.20 -4.02 36.44
CA GLU A 247 1.08 -3.60 35.60
C GLU A 247 1.34 -3.99 34.14
N CYS A 248 0.31 -3.93 33.31
CA CYS A 248 0.44 -4.18 31.89
C CYS A 248 1.20 -3.05 31.19
N ILE A 249 1.94 -3.40 30.15
CA ILE A 249 2.66 -2.47 29.32
C ILE A 249 2.46 -2.86 27.87
N ARG A 250 2.02 -1.91 27.06
CA ARG A 250 1.82 -2.07 25.63
C ARG A 250 2.56 -0.98 24.88
N ALA A 251 3.32 -1.35 23.87
CA ALA A 251 4.06 -0.38 23.07
C ALA A 251 3.18 0.24 21.99
N PHE A 252 3.45 1.50 21.67
CA PHE A 252 2.85 2.25 20.58
C PHE A 252 3.90 2.58 19.53
N ARG A 253 3.42 2.89 18.35
CA ARG A 253 4.21 3.42 17.23
C ARG A 253 3.43 4.54 16.56
N CYS A 254 4.13 5.57 16.07
CA CYS A 254 3.56 6.64 15.28
C CYS A 254 4.13 6.57 13.87
N VAL A 255 3.25 6.68 12.88
CA VAL A 255 3.60 6.78 11.46
C VAL A 255 3.03 8.10 10.94
N THR A 256 3.89 8.97 10.43
CA THR A 256 3.48 10.24 9.78
C THR A 256 3.11 9.98 8.33
N TYR A 257 2.13 10.74 7.79
CA TYR A 257 1.64 10.63 6.41
C TYR A 257 1.29 11.99 5.83
#